data_dc3297c1846acce2d8c71f2ce2222dc8
#
_entry.id   dc3297c1846acce2d8c71f2ce2222dc8
#
_cell.length_a   1.000
_cell.length_b   1.000
_cell.length_c   1.000
_cell.angle_alpha   90.00
_cell.angle_beta   90.00
_cell.angle_gamma   90.00
#
_symmetry.space_group_name_H-M   'P 1'
#
loop_
_entity.id
_entity.type
_entity.pdbx_description
1 polymer ?
#
loop_
_entity_poly.entity_id
_entity_poly.type
_entity_poly.pdbx_seq_one_letter_code
_entity_poly.pdbx_strand_id
1 'polypeptide(L)'
;MSGSYTQSVQNLIDELARLPGIGLRSAERIAFDLLKQTPERALKLADAIRDVKTRIRHCSVCFNLTEQDPCEICVDPARDQGLVCIVEQPKDVLALESTGLYKGVYHVLLGVIRPLDDVQPADLTIEPLMARVAGGTVREIIMGTNPTMEGDGTALYLQQLLAQRHPQVQVTRLARGLPAGSSIEYANRNILADAISGRQRM
;
A
#
# COMPACT_ATOMS: atom_id res chain seq x y z
N MET A 1 -2.94 47.68 -14.03
CA MET A 1 -3.12 46.44 -14.83
C MET A 1 -2.34 45.36 -14.10
N SER A 2 -3.03 44.54 -13.33
CA SER A 2 -2.42 43.40 -12.67
C SER A 2 -2.01 42.43 -13.78
N GLY A 3 -0.71 42.16 -13.89
CA GLY A 3 -0.18 41.21 -14.85
C GLY A 3 -0.66 39.80 -14.50
N SER A 4 -1.80 39.40 -15.04
CA SER A 4 -2.26 38.03 -14.97
C SER A 4 -1.65 37.24 -16.14
N TYR A 5 -1.19 36.06 -15.84
CA TYR A 5 -0.80 35.10 -16.88
C TYR A 5 -1.98 34.81 -17.84
N THR A 6 -1.68 34.31 -19.02
CA THR A 6 -2.75 33.80 -19.89
C THR A 6 -3.55 32.72 -19.17
N GLN A 7 -4.82 32.56 -19.48
CA GLN A 7 -5.71 31.62 -18.80
C GLN A 7 -5.14 30.19 -18.75
N SER A 8 -4.53 29.74 -19.85
CA SER A 8 -3.94 28.39 -19.91
C SER A 8 -2.76 28.22 -18.95
N VAL A 9 -1.92 29.25 -18.79
CA VAL A 9 -0.79 29.21 -17.85
C VAL A 9 -1.30 29.22 -16.41
N GLN A 10 -2.30 30.07 -16.12
CA GLN A 10 -2.91 30.10 -14.80
C GLN A 10 -3.55 28.78 -14.42
N ASN A 11 -4.32 28.16 -15.33
CA ASN A 11 -4.92 26.86 -15.10
C ASN A 11 -3.87 25.78 -14.77
N LEU A 12 -2.74 25.77 -15.48
CA LEU A 12 -1.65 24.83 -15.21
C LEU A 12 -1.05 25.03 -13.82
N ILE A 13 -0.80 26.31 -13.44
CA ILE A 13 -0.29 26.66 -12.12
C ILE A 13 -1.27 26.19 -11.03
N ASP A 14 -2.56 26.46 -11.21
CA ASP A 14 -3.60 26.13 -10.24
C ASP A 14 -3.71 24.59 -10.05
N GLU A 15 -3.68 23.80 -11.13
CA GLU A 15 -3.69 22.35 -11.05
C GLU A 15 -2.43 21.78 -10.38
N LEU A 16 -1.25 22.34 -10.68
CA LEU A 16 -0.01 21.96 -10.02
C LEU A 16 -0.01 22.30 -8.52
N ALA A 17 -0.58 23.47 -8.15
CA ALA A 17 -0.66 23.91 -6.76
C ALA A 17 -1.64 23.07 -5.90
N ARG A 18 -2.56 22.32 -6.52
CA ARG A 18 -3.43 21.36 -5.83
C ARG A 18 -2.72 20.07 -5.41
N LEU A 19 -1.56 19.81 -5.97
CA LEU A 19 -0.80 18.60 -5.63
C LEU A 19 -0.20 18.71 -4.22
N PRO A 20 -0.26 17.65 -3.40
CA PRO A 20 0.30 17.65 -2.05
C PRO A 20 1.79 18.03 -2.05
N GLY A 21 2.18 18.98 -1.20
CA GLY A 21 3.57 19.45 -1.07
C GLY A 21 4.01 20.44 -2.14
N ILE A 22 3.15 20.82 -3.11
CA ILE A 22 3.45 21.83 -4.12
C ILE A 22 2.72 23.12 -3.76
N GLY A 23 3.47 24.11 -3.26
CA GLY A 23 2.96 25.46 -3.05
C GLY A 23 2.96 26.28 -4.33
N LEU A 24 2.25 27.42 -4.33
CA LEU A 24 2.08 28.30 -5.50
C LEU A 24 3.39 28.65 -6.20
N ARG A 25 4.43 29.05 -5.44
CA ARG A 25 5.75 29.39 -6.01
C ARG A 25 6.42 28.20 -6.73
N SER A 26 6.25 26.99 -6.20
CA SER A 26 6.77 25.78 -6.83
C SER A 26 5.96 25.43 -8.09
N ALA A 27 4.65 25.58 -8.04
CA ALA A 27 3.75 25.39 -9.18
C ALA A 27 4.10 26.34 -10.34
N GLU A 28 4.30 27.63 -10.05
CA GLU A 28 4.75 28.60 -11.05
C GLU A 28 6.08 28.18 -11.69
N ARG A 29 7.07 27.82 -10.86
CA ARG A 29 8.39 27.40 -11.38
C ARG A 29 8.28 26.17 -12.28
N ILE A 30 7.47 25.17 -11.90
CA ILE A 30 7.24 23.96 -12.73
C ILE A 30 6.54 24.34 -14.04
N ALA A 31 5.48 25.17 -13.98
CA ALA A 31 4.75 25.60 -15.16
C ALA A 31 5.67 26.31 -16.18
N PHE A 32 6.52 27.23 -15.71
CA PHE A 32 7.47 27.92 -16.57
C PHE A 32 8.60 27.03 -17.07
N ASP A 33 9.01 26.00 -16.33
CA ASP A 33 9.95 24.99 -16.84
C ASP A 33 9.33 24.18 -17.98
N LEU A 34 8.09 23.73 -17.81
CA LEU A 34 7.33 23.02 -18.87
C LEU A 34 7.15 23.88 -20.13
N LEU A 35 6.91 25.19 -19.98
CA LEU A 35 6.78 26.12 -21.12
C LEU A 35 8.10 26.29 -21.90
N LYS A 36 9.25 26.12 -21.27
CA LYS A 36 10.56 26.17 -21.94
C LYS A 36 10.93 24.88 -22.65
N GLN A 37 10.28 23.78 -22.33
CA GLN A 37 10.52 22.48 -22.98
C GLN A 37 9.87 22.43 -24.35
N THR A 38 10.33 21.48 -25.19
CA THR A 38 9.61 21.20 -26.46
C THR A 38 8.23 20.64 -26.17
N PRO A 39 7.22 20.89 -27.03
CA PRO A 39 5.87 20.37 -26.83
C PRO A 39 5.85 18.85 -26.61
N GLU A 40 6.65 18.10 -27.37
CA GLU A 40 6.71 16.64 -27.30
C GLU A 40 7.19 16.16 -25.92
N ARG A 41 8.15 16.90 -25.31
CA ARG A 41 8.67 16.57 -23.98
C ARG A 41 7.69 16.93 -22.86
N ALA A 42 7.08 18.10 -22.95
CA ALA A 42 6.12 18.55 -21.95
C ALA A 42 4.85 17.69 -21.95
N LEU A 43 4.34 17.31 -23.14
CA LEU A 43 3.15 16.50 -23.28
C LEU A 43 3.32 15.06 -22.81
N LYS A 44 4.54 14.51 -22.77
CA LYS A 44 4.81 13.19 -22.14
C LYS A 44 4.31 13.09 -20.70
N LEU A 45 4.40 14.18 -19.93
CA LEU A 45 3.85 14.20 -18.57
C LEU A 45 2.31 14.06 -18.58
N ALA A 46 1.64 14.78 -19.47
CA ALA A 46 0.19 14.69 -19.61
C ALA A 46 -0.24 13.28 -20.05
N ASP A 47 0.50 12.66 -20.96
CA ASP A 47 0.25 11.29 -21.41
C ASP A 47 0.46 10.28 -20.26
N ALA A 48 1.54 10.41 -19.51
CA ALA A 48 1.81 9.54 -18.35
C ALA A 48 0.68 9.64 -17.30
N ILE A 49 0.19 10.86 -17.02
CA ILE A 49 -0.95 11.06 -16.10
C ILE A 49 -2.21 10.38 -16.67
N ARG A 50 -2.48 10.55 -17.97
CA ARG A 50 -3.62 9.93 -18.62
C ARG A 50 -3.54 8.40 -18.56
N ASP A 51 -2.38 7.82 -18.87
CA ASP A 51 -2.16 6.37 -18.88
C ASP A 51 -2.40 5.78 -17.49
N VAL A 52 -1.84 6.37 -16.43
CA VAL A 52 -2.10 5.94 -15.05
C VAL A 52 -3.59 5.97 -14.72
N LYS A 53 -4.30 7.03 -15.11
CA LYS A 53 -5.74 7.19 -14.79
C LYS A 53 -6.65 6.27 -15.60
N THR A 54 -6.22 5.85 -16.79
CA THR A 54 -7.05 5.04 -17.69
C THR A 54 -6.71 3.56 -17.68
N ARG A 55 -5.46 3.20 -17.40
CA ARG A 55 -4.99 1.80 -17.47
C ARG A 55 -4.88 1.14 -16.11
N ILE A 56 -4.53 1.91 -15.06
CA ILE A 56 -4.33 1.33 -13.72
C ILE A 56 -5.69 1.11 -13.06
N ARG A 57 -5.87 -0.10 -12.53
CA ARG A 57 -7.03 -0.53 -11.74
C ARG A 57 -6.57 -1.37 -10.55
N HIS A 58 -7.49 -1.67 -9.65
CA HIS A 58 -7.23 -2.68 -8.62
C HIS A 58 -7.48 -4.08 -9.18
N CYS A 59 -6.57 -5.00 -8.88
CA CYS A 59 -6.73 -6.42 -9.17
C CYS A 59 -8.00 -6.96 -8.49
N SER A 60 -8.84 -7.67 -9.22
CA SER A 60 -10.09 -8.24 -8.71
C SER A 60 -9.89 -9.28 -7.58
N VAL A 61 -8.68 -9.86 -7.46
CA VAL A 61 -8.35 -10.89 -6.47
C VAL A 61 -7.67 -10.33 -5.23
N CYS A 62 -6.64 -9.49 -5.41
CA CYS A 62 -5.78 -9.05 -4.31
C CYS A 62 -5.83 -7.55 -4.03
N PHE A 63 -6.51 -6.76 -4.84
CA PHE A 63 -6.65 -5.29 -4.73
C PHE A 63 -5.33 -4.51 -4.89
N ASN A 64 -4.24 -5.15 -5.34
CA ASN A 64 -3.04 -4.43 -5.76
C ASN A 64 -3.28 -3.65 -7.05
N LEU A 65 -2.47 -2.63 -7.31
CA LEU A 65 -2.52 -1.88 -8.57
C LEU A 65 -1.99 -2.73 -9.73
N THR A 66 -2.70 -2.69 -10.87
CA THR A 66 -2.37 -3.47 -12.06
C THR A 66 -2.94 -2.88 -13.33
N GLU A 67 -2.32 -3.19 -14.48
CA GLU A 67 -2.91 -2.93 -15.80
C GLU A 67 -3.73 -4.13 -16.29
N GLN A 68 -3.35 -5.35 -15.87
CA GLN A 68 -4.02 -6.60 -16.24
C GLN A 68 -4.79 -7.15 -15.05
N ASP A 69 -5.95 -7.74 -15.28
CA ASP A 69 -6.78 -8.31 -14.21
C ASP A 69 -7.10 -9.80 -14.50
N PRO A 70 -6.72 -10.70 -13.58
CA PRO A 70 -5.95 -10.50 -12.35
C PRO A 70 -4.49 -10.07 -12.58
N CYS A 71 -3.84 -9.49 -11.53
CA CYS A 71 -2.45 -9.03 -11.62
C CYS A 71 -1.45 -10.18 -11.77
N GLU A 72 -0.24 -9.86 -12.24
CA GLU A 72 0.83 -10.83 -12.49
C GLU A 72 1.14 -11.71 -11.27
N ILE A 73 1.12 -11.17 -10.05
CA ILE A 73 1.36 -11.95 -8.83
C ILE A 73 0.25 -12.99 -8.60
N CYS A 74 -1.01 -12.63 -8.88
CA CYS A 74 -2.15 -13.53 -8.66
C CYS A 74 -2.22 -14.67 -9.68
N VAL A 75 -1.74 -14.46 -10.89
CA VAL A 75 -1.78 -15.47 -11.96
C VAL A 75 -0.48 -16.28 -12.07
N ASP A 76 0.57 -15.90 -11.36
CA ASP A 76 1.86 -16.60 -11.41
C ASP A 76 1.73 -18.02 -10.79
N PRO A 77 1.92 -19.09 -11.59
CA PRO A 77 1.82 -20.46 -11.10
C PRO A 77 2.95 -20.87 -10.16
N ALA A 78 4.04 -20.07 -10.10
CA ALA A 78 5.15 -20.31 -9.17
C ALA A 78 4.83 -19.80 -7.74
N ARG A 79 3.72 -19.08 -7.56
CA ARG A 79 3.29 -18.56 -6.27
C ARG A 79 2.41 -19.53 -5.50
N ASP A 80 2.66 -19.62 -4.20
CA ASP A 80 1.81 -20.40 -3.29
C ASP A 80 0.50 -19.65 -2.99
N GLN A 81 -0.58 -20.07 -3.64
CA GLN A 81 -1.92 -19.49 -3.47
C GLN A 81 -2.50 -19.76 -2.07
N GLY A 82 -1.97 -20.71 -1.33
CA GLY A 82 -2.38 -21.01 0.04
C GLY A 82 -1.76 -20.10 1.09
N LEU A 83 -0.77 -19.28 0.71
CA LEU A 83 -0.05 -18.35 1.60
C LEU A 83 -0.38 -16.91 1.20
N VAL A 84 -1.15 -16.20 2.04
CA VAL A 84 -1.62 -14.85 1.75
C VAL A 84 -1.03 -13.84 2.74
N CYS A 85 -0.28 -12.86 2.25
CA CYS A 85 0.17 -11.74 3.06
C CYS A 85 -0.80 -10.55 2.93
N ILE A 86 -1.38 -10.13 4.05
CA ILE A 86 -2.26 -8.96 4.12
C ILE A 86 -1.42 -7.72 4.33
N VAL A 87 -1.60 -6.71 3.50
CA VAL A 87 -0.92 -5.41 3.60
C VAL A 87 -1.92 -4.26 3.53
N GLU A 88 -1.51 -3.08 3.98
CA GLU A 88 -2.40 -1.91 4.05
C GLU A 88 -2.56 -1.23 2.69
N GLN A 89 -1.46 -1.10 1.93
CA GLN A 89 -1.38 -0.32 0.72
C GLN A 89 -0.62 -1.06 -0.40
N PRO A 90 -0.88 -0.75 -1.68
CA PRO A 90 -0.13 -1.33 -2.81
C PRO A 90 1.40 -1.13 -2.72
N LYS A 91 1.87 -0.02 -2.15
CA LYS A 91 3.30 0.25 -1.94
C LYS A 91 3.98 -0.77 -1.02
N ASP A 92 3.23 -1.36 -0.08
CA ASP A 92 3.75 -2.34 0.86
C ASP A 92 4.05 -3.66 0.15
N VAL A 93 3.26 -4.01 -0.89
CA VAL A 93 3.55 -5.14 -1.79
C VAL A 93 4.91 -4.97 -2.44
N LEU A 94 5.19 -3.79 -2.99
CA LEU A 94 6.48 -3.52 -3.64
C LEU A 94 7.66 -3.68 -2.67
N ALA A 95 7.49 -3.22 -1.42
CA ALA A 95 8.52 -3.34 -0.39
C ALA A 95 8.82 -4.82 -0.08
N LEU A 96 7.79 -5.65 0.08
CA LEU A 96 7.95 -7.08 0.36
C LEU A 96 8.52 -7.84 -0.85
N GLU A 97 8.04 -7.56 -2.06
CA GLU A 97 8.53 -8.16 -3.30
C GLU A 97 10.01 -7.85 -3.56
N SER A 98 10.48 -6.65 -3.18
CA SER A 98 11.88 -6.26 -3.35
C SER A 98 12.86 -7.18 -2.61
N THR A 99 12.40 -7.93 -1.60
CA THR A 99 13.23 -8.90 -0.85
C THR A 99 13.52 -10.17 -1.65
N GLY A 100 12.67 -10.53 -2.61
CA GLY A 100 12.73 -11.79 -3.37
C GLY A 100 12.46 -13.05 -2.55
N LEU A 101 12.17 -12.93 -1.25
CA LEU A 101 12.02 -14.06 -0.32
C LEU A 101 10.59 -14.60 -0.25
N TYR A 102 9.60 -13.74 -0.40
CA TYR A 102 8.20 -14.14 -0.29
C TYR A 102 7.71 -14.84 -1.56
N LYS A 103 7.12 -16.02 -1.40
CA LYS A 103 6.63 -16.85 -2.50
C LYS A 103 5.12 -17.04 -2.52
N GLY A 104 4.43 -16.42 -1.58
CA GLY A 104 2.96 -16.41 -1.54
C GLY A 104 2.37 -15.28 -2.40
N VAL A 105 1.09 -15.04 -2.17
CA VAL A 105 0.30 -13.97 -2.79
C VAL A 105 -0.14 -12.94 -1.76
N TYR A 106 -0.71 -11.83 -2.21
CA TYR A 106 -1.07 -10.72 -1.33
C TYR A 106 -2.57 -10.50 -1.27
N HIS A 107 -2.98 -9.73 -0.28
CA HIS A 107 -4.27 -9.06 -0.23
C HIS A 107 -4.07 -7.65 0.34
N VAL A 108 -4.45 -6.63 -0.43
CA VAL A 108 -4.28 -5.22 -0.08
C VAL A 108 -5.59 -4.70 0.50
N LEU A 109 -5.57 -4.24 1.75
CA LEU A 109 -6.75 -3.73 2.46
C LEU A 109 -7.25 -2.38 1.94
N LEU A 110 -6.39 -1.61 1.26
CA LEU A 110 -6.58 -0.23 0.82
C LEU A 110 -6.72 0.78 1.97
N GLY A 111 -6.29 0.41 3.16
CA GLY A 111 -6.30 1.25 4.35
C GLY A 111 -6.12 0.45 5.64
N VAL A 112 -6.45 1.10 6.74
CA VAL A 112 -6.52 0.53 8.10
C VAL A 112 -7.76 1.03 8.81
N ILE A 113 -8.25 0.28 9.78
CA ILE A 113 -9.38 0.70 10.62
C ILE A 113 -8.94 1.90 11.44
N ARG A 114 -9.62 3.03 11.27
CA ARG A 114 -9.37 4.29 11.99
C ARG A 114 -10.70 4.96 12.35
N PRO A 115 -11.30 4.60 13.48
CA PRO A 115 -12.61 5.13 13.87
C PRO A 115 -12.64 6.66 14.05
N LEU A 116 -11.50 7.26 14.41
CA LEU A 116 -11.39 8.72 14.55
C LEU A 116 -11.43 9.47 13.21
N ASP A 117 -11.06 8.79 12.12
CA ASP A 117 -11.10 9.30 10.74
C ASP A 117 -12.29 8.70 9.97
N ASP A 118 -13.29 8.15 10.67
CA ASP A 118 -14.48 7.49 10.12
C ASP A 118 -14.19 6.29 9.19
N VAL A 119 -12.97 5.71 9.24
CA VAL A 119 -12.63 4.52 8.45
C VAL A 119 -13.04 3.25 9.20
N GLN A 120 -14.10 2.62 8.72
CA GLN A 120 -14.70 1.41 9.29
C GLN A 120 -14.22 0.14 8.55
N PRO A 121 -14.39 -1.06 9.12
CA PRO A 121 -14.07 -2.32 8.43
C PRO A 121 -14.77 -2.48 7.07
N ALA A 122 -15.96 -1.91 6.89
CA ALA A 122 -16.71 -1.95 5.65
C ALA A 122 -16.09 -1.12 4.50
N ASP A 123 -15.25 -0.15 4.84
CA ASP A 123 -14.54 0.69 3.86
C ASP A 123 -13.29 0.01 3.30
N LEU A 124 -12.90 -1.11 3.90
CA LEU A 124 -11.72 -1.89 3.52
C LEU A 124 -12.12 -3.16 2.75
N THR A 125 -11.15 -3.78 2.10
CA THR A 125 -11.37 -5.02 1.31
C THR A 125 -11.46 -6.28 2.20
N ILE A 126 -12.03 -6.16 3.41
CA ILE A 126 -12.09 -7.26 4.40
C ILE A 126 -13.08 -8.34 3.98
N GLU A 127 -14.29 -7.98 3.53
CA GLU A 127 -15.26 -8.99 3.08
C GLU A 127 -14.79 -9.74 1.81
N PRO A 128 -14.19 -9.10 0.79
CA PRO A 128 -13.51 -9.82 -0.29
C PRO A 128 -12.41 -10.78 0.20
N LEU A 129 -11.64 -10.41 1.23
CA LEU A 129 -10.67 -11.31 1.85
C LEU A 129 -11.37 -12.54 2.45
N MET A 130 -12.44 -12.34 3.22
CA MET A 130 -13.21 -13.45 3.81
C MET A 130 -13.78 -14.37 2.74
N ALA A 131 -14.31 -13.82 1.66
CA ALA A 131 -14.81 -14.60 0.53
C ALA A 131 -13.68 -15.43 -0.14
N ARG A 132 -12.49 -14.85 -0.29
CA ARG A 132 -11.31 -15.55 -0.81
C ARG A 132 -10.89 -16.72 0.11
N VAL A 133 -10.88 -16.51 1.42
CA VAL A 133 -10.56 -17.54 2.41
C VAL A 133 -11.60 -18.67 2.40
N ALA A 134 -12.88 -18.34 2.27
CA ALA A 134 -13.99 -19.31 2.18
C ALA A 134 -13.85 -20.24 0.96
N GLY A 135 -13.11 -19.84 -0.08
CA GLY A 135 -12.77 -20.70 -1.22
C GLY A 135 -11.89 -21.91 -0.88
N GLY A 136 -11.35 -22.01 0.34
CA GLY A 136 -10.68 -23.18 0.90
C GLY A 136 -9.23 -23.41 0.46
N THR A 137 -8.68 -22.57 -0.41
CA THR A 137 -7.28 -22.68 -0.86
C THR A 137 -6.30 -22.10 0.18
N VAL A 138 -6.72 -21.07 0.92
CA VAL A 138 -5.86 -20.34 1.86
C VAL A 138 -5.63 -21.19 3.11
N ARG A 139 -4.36 -21.44 3.43
CA ARG A 139 -3.91 -22.20 4.61
C ARG A 139 -3.30 -21.30 5.68
N GLU A 140 -2.63 -20.26 5.25
CA GLU A 140 -1.97 -19.32 6.14
C GLU A 140 -2.20 -17.87 5.69
N ILE A 141 -2.49 -17.01 6.66
CA ILE A 141 -2.54 -15.56 6.51
C ILE A 141 -1.42 -14.95 7.33
N ILE A 142 -0.57 -14.17 6.66
CA ILE A 142 0.47 -13.37 7.31
C ILE A 142 -0.03 -11.94 7.46
N MET A 143 -0.08 -11.44 8.70
CA MET A 143 -0.40 -10.04 8.96
C MET A 143 0.84 -9.17 8.65
N GLY A 144 0.80 -8.49 7.52
CA GLY A 144 1.82 -7.55 7.03
C GLY A 144 1.41 -6.09 7.21
N THR A 145 0.51 -5.81 8.18
CA THR A 145 0.14 -4.44 8.54
C THR A 145 1.30 -3.73 9.22
N ASN A 146 1.38 -2.40 9.08
CA ASN A 146 2.42 -1.61 9.71
C ASN A 146 2.36 -1.71 11.25
N PRO A 147 3.50 -1.60 11.95
CA PRO A 147 3.56 -1.64 13.41
C PRO A 147 3.14 -0.29 14.03
N THR A 148 1.94 0.17 13.69
CA THR A 148 1.25 1.34 14.24
C THR A 148 0.08 0.89 15.08
N MET A 149 -0.50 1.79 15.88
CA MET A 149 -1.68 1.47 16.70
C MET A 149 -2.85 1.01 15.82
N GLU A 150 -3.08 1.69 14.70
CA GLU A 150 -4.14 1.39 13.73
C GLU A 150 -3.87 0.07 13.00
N GLY A 151 -2.62 -0.15 12.57
CA GLY A 151 -2.21 -1.40 11.90
C GLY A 151 -2.34 -2.61 12.84
N ASP A 152 -1.97 -2.45 14.12
CA ASP A 152 -2.12 -3.48 15.15
C ASP A 152 -3.59 -3.74 15.48
N GLY A 153 -4.39 -2.69 15.61
CA GLY A 153 -5.84 -2.79 15.81
C GLY A 153 -6.54 -3.52 14.65
N THR A 154 -6.13 -3.19 13.41
CA THR A 154 -6.65 -3.84 12.20
C THR A 154 -6.26 -5.32 12.16
N ALA A 155 -4.99 -5.65 12.48
CA ALA A 155 -4.53 -7.04 12.54
C ALA A 155 -5.29 -7.86 13.59
N LEU A 156 -5.52 -7.29 14.78
CA LEU A 156 -6.29 -7.94 15.85
C LEU A 156 -7.76 -8.18 15.43
N TYR A 157 -8.38 -7.20 14.82
CA TYR A 157 -9.73 -7.35 14.28
C TYR A 157 -9.82 -8.48 13.26
N LEU A 158 -8.90 -8.52 12.29
CA LEU A 158 -8.83 -9.57 11.27
C LEU A 158 -8.57 -10.95 11.89
N GLN A 159 -7.68 -11.04 12.88
CA GLN A 159 -7.40 -12.28 13.60
C GLN A 159 -8.66 -12.84 14.30
N GLN A 160 -9.41 -11.97 14.97
CA GLN A 160 -10.66 -12.37 15.63
C GLN A 160 -11.72 -12.82 14.62
N LEU A 161 -11.87 -12.09 13.52
CA LEU A 161 -12.81 -12.42 12.46
C LEU A 161 -12.48 -13.76 11.79
N LEU A 162 -11.19 -14.00 11.50
CA LEU A 162 -10.70 -15.27 10.94
C LEU A 162 -10.89 -16.43 11.91
N ALA A 163 -10.59 -16.24 13.19
CA ALA A 163 -10.80 -17.26 14.21
C ALA A 163 -12.27 -17.66 14.35
N GLN A 164 -13.19 -16.74 14.15
CA GLN A 164 -14.64 -16.99 14.18
C GLN A 164 -15.15 -17.68 12.91
N ARG A 165 -14.75 -17.20 11.73
CA ARG A 165 -15.30 -17.65 10.44
C ARG A 165 -14.50 -18.79 9.80
N HIS A 166 -13.18 -18.85 10.04
CA HIS A 166 -12.24 -19.76 9.38
C HIS A 166 -11.16 -20.27 10.35
N PRO A 167 -11.53 -20.98 11.44
CA PRO A 167 -10.61 -21.41 12.50
C PRO A 167 -9.49 -22.35 12.04
N GLN A 168 -9.63 -22.95 10.84
CA GLN A 168 -8.64 -23.84 10.24
C GLN A 168 -7.47 -23.11 9.60
N VAL A 169 -7.59 -21.78 9.38
CA VAL A 169 -6.54 -20.96 8.74
C VAL A 169 -5.54 -20.52 9.79
N GLN A 170 -4.27 -20.81 9.55
CA GLN A 170 -3.19 -20.31 10.41
C GLN A 170 -3.04 -18.80 10.22
N VAL A 171 -2.94 -18.07 11.33
CA VAL A 171 -2.66 -16.63 11.31
C VAL A 171 -1.31 -16.38 11.92
N THR A 172 -0.41 -15.79 11.15
CA THR A 172 0.94 -15.40 11.56
C THR A 172 1.15 -13.91 11.37
N ARG A 173 2.29 -13.39 11.74
CA ARG A 173 2.65 -11.99 11.58
C ARG A 173 4.10 -11.87 11.16
N LEU A 174 4.44 -10.81 10.42
CA LEU A 174 5.83 -10.46 10.14
C LEU A 174 6.60 -10.25 11.45
N ALA A 175 7.83 -10.78 11.49
CA ALA A 175 8.69 -10.67 12.66
C ALA A 175 8.91 -9.19 13.04
N ARG A 176 8.92 -8.92 14.33
CA ARG A 176 9.22 -7.62 14.91
C ARG A 176 10.48 -7.70 15.75
N GLY A 177 11.18 -6.59 15.89
CA GLY A 177 12.35 -6.53 16.72
C GLY A 177 13.37 -5.49 16.25
N LEU A 178 14.61 -5.66 16.68
CA LEU A 178 15.72 -4.77 16.36
C LEU A 178 16.08 -4.85 14.87
N PRO A 179 16.09 -3.72 14.16
CA PRO A 179 16.58 -3.71 12.79
C PRO A 179 18.07 -4.05 12.72
N ALA A 180 18.47 -4.78 11.69
CA ALA A 180 19.89 -5.08 11.44
C ALA A 180 20.69 -3.77 11.31
N GLY A 181 21.85 -3.70 11.97
CA GLY A 181 22.69 -2.51 11.97
C GLY A 181 22.29 -1.43 12.98
N SER A 182 21.19 -1.61 13.75
CA SER A 182 20.84 -0.70 14.83
C SER A 182 21.53 -1.05 16.14
N SER A 183 21.74 -0.03 16.99
CA SER A 183 22.23 -0.22 18.36
C SER A 183 21.05 -0.38 19.32
N ILE A 184 21.19 -1.29 20.30
CA ILE A 184 20.20 -1.51 21.37
C ILE A 184 19.94 -0.22 22.15
N GLU A 185 20.97 0.58 22.35
CA GLU A 185 20.92 1.85 23.10
C GLU A 185 19.91 2.85 22.52
N TYR A 186 19.74 2.87 21.18
CA TYR A 186 18.84 3.81 20.50
C TYR A 186 17.46 3.21 20.18
N ALA A 187 17.22 1.95 20.53
CA ALA A 187 15.94 1.32 20.31
C ALA A 187 14.91 1.79 21.35
N ASN A 188 13.71 2.14 20.90
CA ASN A 188 12.65 2.50 21.83
C ASN A 188 12.14 1.27 22.60
N ARG A 189 11.39 1.52 23.70
CA ARG A 189 10.89 0.49 24.61
C ARG A 189 10.07 -0.59 23.88
N ASN A 190 9.25 -0.22 22.91
CA ASN A 190 8.37 -1.16 22.22
C ASN A 190 9.19 -2.10 21.32
N ILE A 191 10.16 -1.58 20.57
CA ILE A 191 11.09 -2.39 19.76
C ILE A 191 11.85 -3.38 20.63
N LEU A 192 12.32 -2.97 21.79
CA LEU A 192 13.02 -3.87 22.73
C LEU A 192 12.09 -4.94 23.30
N ALA A 193 10.86 -4.58 23.65
CA ALA A 193 9.86 -5.53 24.12
C ALA A 193 9.54 -6.58 23.06
N ASP A 194 9.33 -6.15 21.81
CA ASP A 194 9.09 -7.03 20.67
C ASP A 194 10.29 -7.96 20.41
N ALA A 195 11.52 -7.44 20.46
CA ALA A 195 12.73 -8.23 20.28
C ALA A 195 12.91 -9.30 21.38
N ILE A 196 12.60 -8.97 22.64
CA ILE A 196 12.65 -9.92 23.76
C ILE A 196 11.58 -10.99 23.60
N SER A 197 10.36 -10.61 23.25
CA SER A 197 9.22 -11.53 23.08
C SER A 197 9.41 -12.45 21.87
N GLY A 198 9.92 -11.91 20.77
CA GLY A 198 10.18 -12.63 19.52
C GLY A 198 11.55 -13.31 19.42
N ARG A 199 12.31 -13.42 20.54
CA ARG A 199 13.66 -14.02 20.52
C ARG A 199 13.63 -15.45 19.98
N GLN A 200 14.58 -15.77 19.14
CA GLN A 200 14.73 -17.10 18.53
C GLN A 200 15.92 -17.84 19.15
N ARG A 201 15.88 -19.17 19.11
CA ARG A 201 17.03 -20.00 19.46
C ARG A 201 18.09 -19.88 18.34
N MET A 202 19.34 -19.76 18.72
CA MET A 202 20.49 -19.82 17.81
C MET A 202 20.93 -21.27 17.62
#